data_b463100db5fc5ddcb0bd084e12b3c74a
#
_entry.id   b463100db5fc5ddcb0bd084e12b3c74a
#
_cell.length_a   1.000
_cell.length_b   1.000
_cell.length_c   1.000
_cell.angle_alpha   90.00
_cell.angle_beta   90.00
_cell.angle_gamma   90.00
#
_symmetry.space_group_name_H-M   'P 1'
#
loop_
_entity.id
_entity.type
_entity.pdbx_description
1 polymer ?
#
loop_
_entity_poly.entity_id
_entity_poly.type
_entity_poly.pdbx_seq_one_letter_code
_entity_poly.pdbx_strand_id
1 'polypeptide(L)'
;STMFLTPNHKYILYNKLHLVPFAEYIPLSGQFPSLNNLNFGQGNFSHGTEYTVFKWKNTKFSNLICYESSIPKIVRKFIQNGANLITIQTNDGWLGKSAGPYQHYDIAKIRAIENRVPVIRSANTGISGLILANGISINEQPVGKTAVFTVSVPIGEAGSFYSQYGDVF
;
A
#
# COMPACT_ATOMS: atom_id res chain seq x y z
N SER A 1 3.21 -8.18 -7.42
CA SER A 1 4.54 -7.82 -6.88
C SER A 1 4.94 -6.42 -7.32
N THR A 2 5.81 -5.78 -6.56
CA THR A 2 6.48 -4.52 -6.89
C THR A 2 7.95 -4.77 -7.11
N MET A 3 8.52 -4.19 -8.15
CA MET A 3 9.93 -4.25 -8.43
C MET A 3 10.57 -2.87 -8.27
N PHE A 4 11.59 -2.78 -7.43
CA PHE A 4 12.45 -1.61 -7.34
C PHE A 4 13.71 -1.86 -8.17
N LEU A 5 13.84 -1.14 -9.27
CA LEU A 5 14.98 -1.21 -10.18
C LEU A 5 15.95 -0.07 -9.89
N THR A 6 17.20 -0.40 -9.64
CA THR A 6 18.27 0.59 -9.41
C THR A 6 18.96 0.97 -10.73
N PRO A 7 19.65 2.13 -10.82
CA PRO A 7 20.40 2.52 -12.02
C PRO A 7 21.46 1.50 -12.45
N ASN A 8 21.93 0.66 -11.54
CA ASN A 8 22.93 -0.38 -11.84
C ASN A 8 22.27 -1.68 -12.33
N HIS A 9 21.03 -1.63 -12.78
CA HIS A 9 20.22 -2.77 -13.26
C HIS A 9 20.03 -3.89 -12.23
N LYS A 10 20.30 -3.63 -10.94
CA LYS A 10 19.91 -4.54 -9.86
C LYS A 10 18.46 -4.26 -9.50
N TYR A 11 17.72 -5.31 -9.18
CA TYR A 11 16.33 -5.16 -8.74
C TYR A 11 16.10 -5.87 -7.40
N ILE A 12 15.12 -5.35 -6.68
CA ILE A 12 14.59 -5.93 -5.45
C ILE A 12 13.09 -6.09 -5.65
N LEU A 13 12.55 -7.24 -5.27
CA LEU A 13 11.13 -7.53 -5.37
C LEU A 13 10.46 -7.44 -4.01
N TYR A 14 9.26 -6.91 -4.01
CA TYR A 14 8.30 -7.05 -2.93
C TYR A 14 7.10 -7.83 -3.44
N ASN A 15 6.78 -8.93 -2.80
CA ASN A 15 5.60 -9.72 -3.07
C ASN A 15 4.50 -9.36 -2.08
N LYS A 16 3.30 -9.13 -2.59
CA LYS A 16 2.13 -8.76 -1.80
C LYS A 16 1.92 -9.75 -0.66
N LEU A 17 1.86 -9.25 0.57
CA LEU A 17 1.73 -10.07 1.78
C LEU A 17 0.28 -10.48 2.07
N HIS A 18 -0.66 -9.59 1.75
CA HIS A 18 -2.07 -9.80 2.07
C HIS A 18 -2.93 -9.73 0.82
N LEU A 19 -3.37 -10.88 0.38
CA LEU A 19 -4.23 -11.02 -0.80
C LEU A 19 -5.69 -10.71 -0.44
N VAL A 20 -6.44 -10.20 -1.42
CA VAL A 20 -7.87 -9.93 -1.27
C VAL A 20 -8.65 -11.25 -1.38
N PRO A 21 -9.37 -11.66 -0.31
CA PRO A 21 -10.18 -12.86 -0.37
C PRO A 21 -11.21 -12.82 -1.49
N PHE A 22 -11.44 -13.94 -2.15
CA PHE A 22 -12.36 -14.14 -3.28
C PHE A 22 -12.05 -13.34 -4.56
N ALA A 23 -11.07 -12.43 -4.53
CA ALA A 23 -10.59 -11.71 -5.71
C ALA A 23 -9.19 -12.18 -6.15
N GLU A 24 -8.30 -12.44 -5.20
CA GLU A 24 -6.92 -12.85 -5.48
C GLU A 24 -6.62 -14.29 -5.05
N TYR A 25 -7.42 -14.84 -4.14
CA TYR A 25 -7.36 -16.24 -3.73
C TYR A 25 -8.70 -16.70 -3.16
N ILE A 26 -8.92 -18.03 -3.11
CA ILE A 26 -10.09 -18.61 -2.44
C ILE A 26 -9.70 -19.07 -1.05
N PRO A 27 -10.29 -18.49 0.03
CA PRO A 27 -10.06 -18.93 1.39
C PRO A 27 -10.39 -20.41 1.55
N LEU A 28 -9.59 -21.13 2.36
CA LEU A 28 -9.79 -22.56 2.67
C LEU A 28 -9.67 -23.53 1.49
N SER A 29 -9.33 -23.08 0.29
CA SER A 29 -9.18 -23.94 -0.89
C SER A 29 -8.13 -25.03 -0.73
N GLY A 30 -7.11 -24.80 0.11
CA GLY A 30 -6.11 -25.83 0.47
C GLY A 30 -6.67 -26.95 1.34
N GLN A 31 -7.70 -26.68 2.15
CA GLN A 31 -8.37 -27.68 2.99
C GLN A 31 -9.55 -28.35 2.27
N PHE A 32 -10.22 -27.58 1.42
CA PHE A 32 -11.39 -28.03 0.64
C PHE A 32 -11.14 -27.78 -0.85
N PRO A 33 -10.48 -28.70 -1.56
CA PRO A 33 -10.14 -28.52 -2.98
C PRO A 33 -11.35 -28.26 -3.91
N SER A 34 -12.54 -28.71 -3.53
CA SER A 34 -13.78 -28.44 -4.26
C SER A 34 -14.12 -26.94 -4.35
N LEU A 35 -13.62 -26.12 -3.43
CA LEU A 35 -13.81 -24.66 -3.47
C LEU A 35 -13.11 -24.01 -4.68
N ASN A 36 -12.07 -24.63 -5.22
CA ASN A 36 -11.39 -24.14 -6.43
C ASN A 36 -12.29 -24.16 -7.68
N ASN A 37 -13.40 -24.90 -7.64
CA ASN A 37 -14.39 -24.90 -8.71
C ASN A 37 -15.31 -23.68 -8.68
N LEU A 38 -15.29 -22.90 -7.59
CA LEU A 38 -16.02 -21.63 -7.47
C LEU A 38 -15.24 -20.57 -8.26
N ASN A 39 -15.68 -20.26 -9.47
CA ASN A 39 -15.04 -19.25 -10.30
C ASN A 39 -15.77 -17.91 -10.14
N PHE A 40 -15.16 -17.01 -9.37
CA PHE A 40 -15.61 -15.62 -9.20
C PHE A 40 -14.80 -14.64 -10.07
N GLY A 41 -14.05 -15.15 -11.07
CA GLY A 41 -13.13 -14.33 -11.87
C GLY A 41 -11.84 -13.95 -11.14
N GLN A 42 -11.55 -14.66 -10.03
CA GLN A 42 -10.35 -14.41 -9.22
C GLN A 42 -9.08 -14.98 -9.85
N GLY A 43 -7.95 -14.37 -9.47
CA GLY A 43 -6.65 -14.98 -9.68
C GLY A 43 -6.35 -16.06 -8.63
N ASN A 44 -5.41 -16.94 -8.92
CA ASN A 44 -4.84 -17.87 -7.94
C ASN A 44 -3.39 -17.43 -7.63
N PHE A 45 -3.28 -16.39 -6.81
CA PHE A 45 -1.99 -15.81 -6.44
C PHE A 45 -1.47 -16.39 -5.13
N SER A 46 -0.14 -16.40 -5.00
CA SER A 46 0.53 -16.72 -3.74
C SER A 46 0.93 -15.45 -3.02
N HIS A 47 0.73 -15.40 -1.72
CA HIS A 47 1.17 -14.28 -0.89
C HIS A 47 2.69 -14.28 -0.68
N GLY A 48 3.26 -13.10 -0.48
CA GLY A 48 4.63 -12.93 -0.02
C GLY A 48 4.79 -13.26 1.47
N THR A 49 6.03 -13.34 1.91
CA THR A 49 6.37 -13.63 3.32
C THR A 49 7.23 -12.54 3.96
N GLU A 50 7.82 -11.66 3.14
CA GLU A 50 8.82 -10.71 3.61
C GLU A 50 8.32 -9.26 3.58
N TYR A 51 8.58 -8.53 4.65
CA TYR A 51 8.35 -7.09 4.76
C TYR A 51 9.52 -6.33 4.15
N THR A 52 9.55 -6.23 2.83
CA THR A 52 10.66 -5.62 2.09
C THR A 52 10.71 -4.11 2.29
N VAL A 53 11.85 -3.60 2.77
CA VAL A 53 12.16 -2.17 2.84
C VAL A 53 13.24 -1.86 1.80
N PHE A 54 12.90 -1.04 0.84
CA PHE A 54 13.82 -0.55 -0.19
C PHE A 54 14.67 0.61 0.37
N LYS A 55 15.90 0.72 -0.09
CA LYS A 55 16.80 1.81 0.27
C LYS A 55 17.26 2.54 -0.98
N TRP A 56 17.05 3.85 -0.99
CA TRP A 56 17.56 4.74 -2.02
C TRP A 56 18.14 6.01 -1.40
N LYS A 57 19.45 6.19 -1.53
CA LYS A 57 20.18 7.27 -0.86
C LYS A 57 19.88 7.26 0.65
N ASN A 58 19.36 8.36 1.19
CA ASN A 58 19.03 8.52 2.60
C ASN A 58 17.58 8.12 2.95
N THR A 59 16.81 7.65 1.96
CA THR A 59 15.40 7.28 2.14
C THR A 59 15.26 5.76 2.20
N LYS A 60 14.51 5.29 3.17
CA LYS A 60 14.05 3.91 3.27
C LYS A 60 12.56 3.89 3.04
N PHE A 61 12.09 3.16 2.05
CA PHE A 61 10.68 3.15 1.72
C PHE A 61 10.16 1.73 1.50
N SER A 62 8.87 1.58 1.70
CA SER A 62 8.17 0.34 1.38
C SER A 62 7.00 0.62 0.46
N ASN A 63 6.61 -0.37 -0.32
CA ASN A 63 5.45 -0.29 -1.17
C ASN A 63 4.33 -1.16 -0.63
N LEU A 64 3.12 -0.62 -0.61
CA LEU A 64 1.89 -1.34 -0.31
C LEU A 64 1.11 -1.53 -1.60
N ILE A 65 0.60 -2.72 -1.81
CA ILE A 65 -0.16 -3.05 -3.01
C ILE A 65 -1.65 -3.08 -2.65
N CYS A 66 -2.37 -2.04 -3.12
CA CYS A 66 -3.82 -1.94 -3.04
C CYS A 66 -4.35 -2.10 -1.59
N TYR A 67 -5.13 -3.13 -1.32
CA TYR A 67 -5.81 -3.41 -0.06
C TYR A 67 -4.89 -3.47 1.16
N GLU A 68 -3.59 -3.73 0.99
CA GLU A 68 -2.64 -3.77 2.10
C GLU A 68 -2.58 -2.47 2.90
N SER A 69 -2.80 -1.32 2.23
CA SER A 69 -2.85 -0.01 2.88
C SER A 69 -4.01 0.11 3.89
N SER A 70 -5.03 -0.74 3.76
CA SER A 70 -6.16 -0.79 4.68
C SER A 70 -5.85 -1.58 5.96
N ILE A 71 -4.71 -2.26 6.04
CA ILE A 71 -4.35 -3.12 7.16
C ILE A 71 -3.28 -2.45 8.03
N PRO A 72 -3.65 -1.84 9.18
CA PRO A 72 -2.73 -1.07 10.01
C PRO A 72 -1.48 -1.85 10.45
N LYS A 73 -1.66 -3.11 10.82
CA LYS A 73 -0.58 -4.00 11.28
C LYS A 73 0.52 -4.18 10.24
N ILE A 74 0.15 -4.25 8.95
CA ILE A 74 1.13 -4.39 7.85
C ILE A 74 1.95 -3.11 7.75
N VAL A 75 1.28 -1.95 7.71
CA VAL A 75 1.94 -0.65 7.59
C VAL A 75 2.90 -0.42 8.76
N ARG A 76 2.43 -0.66 9.99
CA ARG A 76 3.27 -0.59 11.20
C ARG A 76 4.54 -1.42 11.07
N LYS A 77 4.43 -2.65 10.59
CA LYS A 77 5.58 -3.55 10.48
C LYS A 77 6.64 -3.03 9.53
N PHE A 78 6.25 -2.38 8.42
CA PHE A 78 7.20 -1.70 7.55
C PHE A 78 7.91 -0.54 8.24
N ILE A 79 7.19 0.24 9.04
CA ILE A 79 7.79 1.35 9.81
C ILE A 79 8.75 0.82 10.89
N GLN A 80 8.37 -0.23 11.60
CA GLN A 80 9.24 -0.92 12.56
C GLN A 80 10.52 -1.48 11.91
N ASN A 81 10.44 -1.88 10.65
CA ASN A 81 11.59 -2.29 9.85
C ASN A 81 12.40 -1.11 9.28
N GLY A 82 12.02 0.12 9.63
CA GLY A 82 12.78 1.34 9.36
C GLY A 82 12.37 2.10 8.11
N ALA A 83 11.22 1.81 7.50
CA ALA A 83 10.69 2.64 6.41
C ALA A 83 10.30 4.04 6.94
N ASN A 84 10.73 5.09 6.26
CA ASN A 84 10.40 6.49 6.54
C ASN A 84 9.59 7.16 5.42
N LEU A 85 9.18 6.37 4.45
CA LEU A 85 8.27 6.72 3.37
C LEU A 85 7.46 5.48 2.99
N ILE A 86 6.18 5.65 2.75
CA ILE A 86 5.32 4.60 2.18
C ILE A 86 4.91 5.01 0.77
N THR A 87 4.98 4.08 -0.16
CA THR A 87 4.37 4.20 -1.48
C THR A 87 3.18 3.25 -1.56
N ILE A 88 2.10 3.66 -2.21
CA ILE A 88 0.91 2.83 -2.44
C ILE A 88 0.66 2.77 -3.94
N GLN A 89 0.61 1.56 -4.49
CA GLN A 89 0.18 1.30 -5.85
C GLN A 89 -1.15 0.56 -5.81
N THR A 90 -2.17 1.10 -6.47
CA THR A 90 -3.50 0.52 -6.40
C THR A 90 -4.27 0.63 -7.71
N ASN A 91 -5.19 -0.30 -7.90
CA ASN A 91 -6.24 -0.21 -8.91
C ASN A 91 -7.59 -0.14 -8.19
N ASP A 92 -8.13 1.07 -8.04
CA ASP A 92 -9.42 1.29 -7.40
C ASP A 92 -10.61 1.09 -8.36
N GLY A 93 -10.36 0.70 -9.60
CA GLY A 93 -11.40 0.41 -10.60
C GLY A 93 -12.40 -0.66 -10.15
N TRP A 94 -11.96 -1.58 -9.28
CA TRP A 94 -12.81 -2.59 -8.65
C TRP A 94 -13.93 -2.00 -7.79
N LEU A 95 -13.72 -0.81 -7.25
CA LEU A 95 -14.67 -0.12 -6.37
C LEU A 95 -15.75 0.64 -7.15
N GLY A 96 -15.61 0.74 -8.48
CA GLY A 96 -16.58 1.36 -9.37
C GLY A 96 -16.86 2.84 -9.03
N LYS A 97 -18.07 3.28 -9.34
CA LYS A 97 -18.56 4.65 -9.04
C LYS A 97 -19.19 4.71 -7.62
N SER A 98 -18.47 4.24 -6.62
CA SER A 98 -18.93 4.23 -5.22
C SER A 98 -18.12 5.20 -4.37
N ALA A 99 -18.40 5.26 -3.07
CA ALA A 99 -17.56 5.95 -2.09
C ALA A 99 -16.21 5.25 -1.84
N GLY A 100 -16.04 4.01 -2.33
CA GLY A 100 -14.88 3.16 -2.08
C GLY A 100 -13.53 3.80 -2.40
N PRO A 101 -13.30 4.41 -3.58
CA PRO A 101 -12.04 5.08 -3.90
C PRO A 101 -11.68 6.20 -2.91
N TYR A 102 -12.68 6.95 -2.46
CA TYR A 102 -12.50 8.04 -1.48
C TYR A 102 -12.15 7.49 -0.11
N GLN A 103 -12.89 6.48 0.36
CA GLN A 103 -12.61 5.81 1.63
C GLN A 103 -11.21 5.18 1.63
N HIS A 104 -10.81 4.54 0.54
CA HIS A 104 -9.48 3.93 0.40
C HIS A 104 -8.38 4.99 0.43
N TYR A 105 -8.64 6.19 -0.12
CA TYR A 105 -7.72 7.32 -0.03
C TYR A 105 -7.64 7.89 1.39
N ASP A 106 -8.77 8.05 2.08
CA ASP A 106 -8.81 8.54 3.46
C ASP A 106 -8.14 7.58 4.44
N ILE A 107 -8.23 6.27 4.19
CA ILE A 107 -7.45 5.27 4.93
C ILE A 107 -5.95 5.52 4.77
N ALA A 108 -5.47 5.88 3.57
CA ALA A 108 -4.07 6.20 3.36
C ALA A 108 -3.63 7.45 4.16
N LYS A 109 -4.52 8.46 4.34
CA LYS A 109 -4.27 9.60 5.22
C LYS A 109 -4.12 9.16 6.68
N ILE A 110 -4.98 8.26 7.14
CA ILE A 110 -4.89 7.70 8.49
C ILE A 110 -3.54 6.98 8.66
N ARG A 111 -3.11 6.18 7.68
CA ARG A 111 -1.78 5.50 7.74
C ARG A 111 -0.64 6.49 7.86
N ALA A 112 -0.70 7.61 7.15
CA ALA A 112 0.31 8.66 7.26
C ALA A 112 0.39 9.26 8.68
N ILE A 113 -0.76 9.60 9.26
CA ILE A 113 -0.88 10.19 10.60
C ILE A 113 -0.42 9.20 11.68
N GLU A 114 -0.93 7.97 11.66
CA GLU A 114 -0.62 6.93 12.64
C GLU A 114 0.88 6.64 12.74
N ASN A 115 1.55 6.69 11.60
CA ASN A 115 2.97 6.31 11.52
C ASN A 115 3.92 7.51 11.44
N ARG A 116 3.40 8.72 11.31
CA ARG A 116 4.16 9.97 11.10
C ARG A 116 5.12 9.88 9.90
N VAL A 117 4.65 9.31 8.82
CA VAL A 117 5.42 9.19 7.58
C VAL A 117 4.63 9.74 6.40
N PRO A 118 5.29 10.34 5.40
CA PRO A 118 4.61 10.68 4.16
C PRO A 118 4.20 9.43 3.40
N VAL A 119 3.11 9.55 2.63
CA VAL A 119 2.59 8.48 1.75
C VAL A 119 2.46 9.03 0.34
N ILE A 120 3.13 8.41 -0.62
CA ILE A 120 2.92 8.65 -2.05
C ILE A 120 1.93 7.62 -2.56
N ARG A 121 0.83 8.06 -3.14
CA ARG A 121 -0.17 7.17 -3.70
C ARG A 121 -0.27 7.35 -5.21
N SER A 122 -0.18 6.24 -5.93
CA SER A 122 -0.42 6.12 -7.37
C SER A 122 -1.55 5.14 -7.61
N ALA A 123 -2.68 5.64 -8.10
CA ALA A 123 -3.86 4.85 -8.39
C ALA A 123 -4.15 4.85 -9.89
N ASN A 124 -4.51 3.69 -10.44
CA ASN A 124 -4.89 3.57 -11.84
C ASN A 124 -6.15 4.40 -12.15
N THR A 125 -7.21 4.24 -11.34
CA THR A 125 -8.49 4.95 -11.51
C THR A 125 -8.91 5.74 -10.28
N GLY A 126 -8.28 5.50 -9.15
CA GLY A 126 -8.55 6.16 -7.87
C GLY A 126 -7.86 7.51 -7.73
N ILE A 127 -7.76 7.98 -6.50
CA ILE A 127 -7.12 9.25 -6.16
C ILE A 127 -5.61 9.04 -6.00
N SER A 128 -4.81 9.82 -6.72
CA SER A 128 -3.35 9.86 -6.60
C SER A 128 -2.90 11.16 -5.93
N GLY A 129 -1.77 11.13 -5.22
CA GLY A 129 -1.24 12.32 -4.56
C GLY A 129 -0.13 12.01 -3.56
N LEU A 130 0.41 13.06 -2.96
CA LEU A 130 1.27 13.00 -1.80
C LEU A 130 0.44 13.32 -0.56
N ILE A 131 0.52 12.48 0.45
CA ILE A 131 -0.06 12.70 1.77
C ILE A 131 1.09 12.94 2.73
N LEU A 132 1.10 14.08 3.39
CA LEU A 132 2.10 14.40 4.41
C LEU A 132 1.87 13.59 5.69
N ALA A 133 2.89 13.54 6.56
CA ALA A 133 2.83 12.84 7.83
C ALA A 133 1.71 13.32 8.79
N ASN A 134 1.16 14.50 8.57
CA ASN A 134 0.00 15.05 9.29
C ASN A 134 -1.34 14.82 8.58
N GLY A 135 -1.36 14.03 7.50
CA GLY A 135 -2.56 13.71 6.74
C GLY A 135 -2.99 14.75 5.68
N ILE A 136 -2.28 15.86 5.56
CA ILE A 136 -2.58 16.86 4.52
C ILE A 136 -2.17 16.32 3.16
N SER A 137 -3.09 16.43 2.19
CA SER A 137 -2.84 16.01 0.80
C SER A 137 -2.26 17.15 -0.03
N ILE A 138 -1.29 16.80 -0.88
CA ILE A 138 -0.65 17.70 -1.85
C ILE A 138 -0.78 17.10 -3.25
N ASN A 139 -1.10 17.94 -4.25
CA ASN A 139 -1.26 17.55 -5.65
C ASN A 139 -2.23 16.35 -5.85
N GLU A 140 -3.34 16.40 -5.12
CA GLU A 140 -4.39 15.38 -5.22
C GLU A 140 -5.01 15.38 -6.63
N GLN A 141 -4.95 14.22 -7.29
CA GLN A 141 -5.57 13.99 -8.59
C GLN A 141 -6.86 13.21 -8.40
N PRO A 142 -7.99 13.72 -8.86
CA PRO A 142 -9.29 13.09 -8.62
C PRO A 142 -9.47 11.79 -9.37
N VAL A 143 -10.49 11.03 -8.95
CA VAL A 143 -10.88 9.75 -9.56
C VAL A 143 -11.06 9.89 -11.07
N GLY A 144 -10.47 8.99 -11.84
CA GLY A 144 -10.64 8.90 -13.30
C GLY A 144 -9.88 9.94 -14.11
N LYS A 145 -9.07 10.80 -13.49
CA LYS A 145 -8.23 11.76 -14.20
C LYS A 145 -6.85 11.18 -14.51
N THR A 146 -6.48 11.18 -15.78
CA THR A 146 -5.09 10.90 -16.18
C THR A 146 -4.20 12.10 -15.87
N ALA A 147 -3.16 11.90 -15.07
CA ALA A 147 -2.23 12.96 -14.69
C ALA A 147 -0.80 12.44 -14.49
N VAL A 148 0.16 13.32 -14.72
CA VAL A 148 1.57 13.14 -14.36
C VAL A 148 2.00 14.37 -13.59
N PHE A 149 2.61 14.18 -12.43
CA PHE A 149 3.08 15.27 -11.61
C PHE A 149 4.34 14.89 -10.83
N THR A 150 5.09 15.90 -10.43
CA THR A 150 6.27 15.75 -9.57
C THR A 150 6.02 16.45 -8.25
N VAL A 151 6.46 15.83 -7.17
CA VAL A 151 6.34 16.38 -5.81
C VAL A 151 7.66 16.25 -5.07
N SER A 152 7.96 17.22 -4.21
CA SER A 152 9.00 17.10 -3.21
C SER A 152 8.42 16.50 -1.95
N VAL A 153 9.03 15.40 -1.48
CA VAL A 153 8.55 14.66 -0.31
C VAL A 153 9.40 15.01 0.90
N PRO A 154 8.84 15.64 1.93
CA PRO A 154 9.56 15.89 3.18
C PRO A 154 9.77 14.58 3.94
N ILE A 155 10.98 14.09 3.98
CA ILE A 155 11.34 12.90 4.74
C ILE A 155 11.80 13.36 6.14
N GLY A 156 11.08 12.92 7.16
CA GLY A 156 11.38 13.16 8.56
C GLY A 156 11.70 11.87 9.31
N GLU A 157 11.77 12.00 10.64
CA GLU A 157 11.84 10.83 11.51
C GLU A 157 10.51 10.10 11.49
N ALA A 158 10.57 8.81 11.15
CA ALA A 158 9.41 7.93 11.13
C ALA A 158 9.09 7.41 12.54
N GLY A 159 7.83 7.14 12.76
CA GLY A 159 7.39 6.46 13.96
C GLY A 159 6.61 7.34 14.92
N SER A 160 5.70 6.68 15.62
CA SER A 160 4.84 7.25 16.64
C SER A 160 4.68 6.24 17.77
N PHE A 161 4.00 6.61 18.83
CA PHE A 161 3.59 5.65 19.86
C PHE A 161 2.79 4.50 19.25
N TYR A 162 1.82 4.81 18.37
CA TYR A 162 1.02 3.81 17.69
C TYR A 162 1.87 2.86 16.82
N SER A 163 2.84 3.38 16.05
CA SER A 163 3.68 2.53 15.20
C SER A 163 4.52 1.53 16.00
N GLN A 164 4.86 1.87 17.26
CA GLN A 164 5.61 0.99 18.15
C GLN A 164 4.70 -0.04 18.85
N TYR A 165 3.62 0.42 19.47
CA TYR A 165 2.83 -0.40 20.39
C TYR A 165 1.51 -0.88 19.79
N GLY A 166 0.95 -0.21 18.76
CA GLY A 166 -0.32 -0.55 18.16
C GLY A 166 -1.53 -0.15 19.00
N ASP A 167 -2.59 -0.91 18.82
CA ASP A 167 -3.82 -0.74 19.59
C ASP A 167 -3.59 -1.27 21.01
N VAL A 168 -3.35 -0.36 21.94
CA VAL A 168 -3.10 -0.67 23.37
C VAL A 168 -4.32 -0.44 24.26
N PHE A 169 -5.48 -0.10 23.66
CA PHE A 169 -6.75 0.14 24.34
C PHE A 169 -7.84 -0.78 23.81
#